data_cd20499fbe00bf1cbddf8158fa3c6645
#
_entry.id   cd20499fbe00bf1cbddf8158fa3c6645
#
_cell.length_a   1.000
_cell.length_b   1.000
_cell.length_c   1.000
_cell.angle_alpha   90.00
_cell.angle_beta   90.00
_cell.angle_gamma   90.00
#
_symmetry.space_group_name_H-M   'P 1'
#
loop_
_entity.id
_entity.type
_entity.pdbx_description
1 polymer ?
#
loop_
_entity_poly.entity_id
_entity_poly.type
_entity_poly.pdbx_seq_one_letter_code
_entity_poly.pdbx_strand_id
1 'polypeptide(L)'
;APPAAEKKKTTAKQANPPIKETKKDPSASGGGPTVTYTTYTVLQGDTFWLISQKVGIPMPELLEVNNMNENTPLYAGMTLTVPQHHIPVKSTPGPQYGELLDWWTEAQYLWPIGTNARIIDFATGKSFNVRRSYGAFHADAEPLTLADTAIMKEIWGGWSWATRPVIVEVNGRRIAASASAMPHDIQSITDNGFEGHFDVHFLNSTRHKDNLMQADHQENVRKAAGIS
;
A
#
# COMPACT_ATOMS: atom_id res chain seq x y z
N ALA A 1 48.10 -9.13 7.76
CA ALA A 1 46.93 -9.60 7.03
C ALA A 1 45.92 -8.44 6.97
N PRO A 2 45.41 -8.03 5.79
CA PRO A 2 44.40 -6.97 5.69
C PRO A 2 43.01 -7.56 5.99
N PRO A 3 42.05 -6.76 6.52
CA PRO A 3 40.71 -7.22 6.86
C PRO A 3 39.89 -7.47 5.60
N ALA A 4 39.05 -8.50 5.67
CA ALA A 4 38.16 -8.95 4.60
C ALA A 4 37.15 -7.87 4.22
N ALA A 5 36.98 -7.64 2.92
CA ALA A 5 36.02 -6.72 2.35
C ALA A 5 34.59 -7.25 2.57
N GLU A 6 33.78 -6.47 3.25
CA GLU A 6 32.33 -6.67 3.37
C GLU A 6 31.67 -6.61 1.99
N LYS A 7 31.04 -7.69 1.59
CA LYS A 7 30.22 -7.72 0.37
C LYS A 7 28.95 -6.91 0.62
N LYS A 8 28.86 -5.70 0.07
CA LYS A 8 27.61 -4.95 -0.05
C LYS A 8 26.60 -5.80 -0.81
N LYS A 9 25.53 -6.22 -0.13
CA LYS A 9 24.34 -6.76 -0.79
C LYS A 9 23.73 -5.64 -1.64
N THR A 10 23.84 -5.79 -2.94
CA THR A 10 23.16 -4.92 -3.91
C THR A 10 21.66 -5.21 -3.80
N THR A 11 20.90 -4.27 -3.26
CA THR A 11 19.44 -4.29 -3.26
C THR A 11 18.97 -4.36 -4.70
N ALA A 12 18.21 -5.39 -5.03
CA ALA A 12 17.60 -5.55 -6.34
C ALA A 12 16.69 -4.35 -6.62
N LYS A 13 16.96 -3.67 -7.74
CA LYS A 13 16.21 -2.54 -8.25
C LYS A 13 14.77 -2.99 -8.52
N GLN A 14 13.81 -2.58 -7.69
CA GLN A 14 12.38 -2.76 -7.96
C GLN A 14 12.05 -1.93 -9.22
N ALA A 15 11.82 -2.60 -10.33
CA ALA A 15 11.35 -1.95 -11.54
C ALA A 15 9.86 -1.61 -11.34
N ASN A 16 9.56 -0.31 -11.32
CA ASN A 16 8.17 0.16 -11.29
C ASN A 16 7.45 -0.22 -12.59
N PRO A 17 6.21 -0.71 -12.52
CA PRO A 17 5.40 -0.91 -13.71
C PRO A 17 5.06 0.44 -14.34
N PRO A 18 4.90 0.50 -15.66
CA PRO A 18 4.52 1.73 -16.36
C PRO A 18 3.12 2.18 -15.88
N ILE A 19 3.01 3.45 -15.54
CA ILE A 19 1.73 4.09 -15.22
C ILE A 19 0.87 4.05 -16.49
N LYS A 20 -0.27 3.34 -16.43
CA LYS A 20 -1.24 3.37 -17.53
C LYS A 20 -2.02 4.67 -17.46
N GLU A 21 -1.82 5.55 -18.41
CA GLU A 21 -2.73 6.66 -18.66
C GLU A 21 -4.13 6.10 -18.98
N THR A 22 -5.07 6.25 -18.05
CA THR A 22 -6.48 6.01 -18.31
C THR A 22 -7.04 7.22 -19.04
N LYS A 23 -7.23 7.11 -20.36
CA LYS A 23 -8.03 8.09 -21.11
C LYS A 23 -9.43 8.14 -20.51
N LYS A 24 -9.87 9.33 -20.14
CA LYS A 24 -11.17 9.63 -19.58
C LYS A 24 -12.25 9.25 -20.59
N ASP A 25 -13.08 8.26 -20.26
CA ASP A 25 -14.31 7.95 -20.98
C ASP A 25 -15.41 8.90 -20.46
N PRO A 26 -16.07 9.72 -21.29
CA PRO A 26 -16.99 10.76 -20.85
C PRO A 26 -18.39 10.27 -20.43
N SER A 27 -18.63 8.94 -20.38
CA SER A 27 -20.02 8.43 -20.24
C SER A 27 -20.36 7.73 -18.91
N ALA A 28 -19.53 7.83 -17.85
CA ALA A 28 -19.88 7.30 -16.53
C ALA A 28 -20.42 8.40 -15.62
N SER A 29 -21.70 8.37 -15.32
CA SER A 29 -22.37 9.17 -14.29
C SER A 29 -22.03 8.66 -12.87
N GLY A 30 -20.81 8.83 -12.46
CA GLY A 30 -20.19 8.58 -11.16
C GLY A 30 -18.75 8.98 -11.34
N GLY A 31 -18.37 10.18 -10.83
CA GLY A 31 -17.06 10.74 -11.08
C GLY A 31 -15.96 9.75 -10.63
N GLY A 32 -15.10 9.33 -11.56
CA GLY A 32 -13.90 8.56 -11.26
C GLY A 32 -12.89 9.36 -10.43
N PRO A 33 -11.77 8.75 -10.01
CA PRO A 33 -10.68 9.46 -9.35
C PRO A 33 -10.25 10.69 -10.15
N THR A 34 -10.01 11.80 -9.44
CA THR A 34 -9.50 13.04 -10.05
C THR A 34 -8.20 13.43 -9.38
N VAL A 35 -7.35 14.18 -10.10
CA VAL A 35 -6.07 14.66 -9.59
C VAL A 35 -6.03 16.17 -9.68
N THR A 36 -5.69 16.81 -8.57
CA THR A 36 -5.31 18.23 -8.51
C THR A 36 -3.84 18.35 -8.15
N TYR A 37 -3.26 19.52 -8.29
CA TYR A 37 -1.84 19.73 -8.01
C TYR A 37 -1.66 20.83 -6.97
N THR A 38 -0.72 20.59 -6.06
CA THR A 38 -0.26 21.58 -5.09
C THR A 38 1.28 21.64 -5.14
N THR A 39 1.88 22.38 -4.23
CA THR A 39 3.33 22.50 -4.14
C THR A 39 3.83 22.10 -2.75
N TYR A 40 5.03 21.56 -2.69
CA TYR A 40 5.78 21.28 -1.47
C TYR A 40 7.12 22.00 -1.52
N THR A 41 7.44 22.77 -0.49
CA THR A 41 8.77 23.37 -0.35
C THR A 41 9.69 22.41 0.41
N VAL A 42 10.77 22.02 -0.22
CA VAL A 42 11.77 21.10 0.34
C VAL A 42 12.42 21.72 1.58
N LEU A 43 12.46 20.97 2.66
CA LEU A 43 13.10 21.35 3.92
C LEU A 43 14.49 20.74 4.03
N GLN A 44 15.32 21.29 4.91
CA GLN A 44 16.63 20.70 5.21
C GLN A 44 16.46 19.27 5.76
N GLY A 45 17.20 18.32 5.19
CA GLY A 45 17.14 16.90 5.56
C GLY A 45 16.04 16.09 4.86
N ASP A 46 15.24 16.71 3.99
CA ASP A 46 14.28 15.98 3.16
C ASP A 46 15.01 15.11 2.12
N THR A 47 14.38 13.99 1.81
CA THR A 47 14.68 13.14 0.67
C THR A 47 13.38 12.92 -0.14
N PHE A 48 13.48 12.51 -1.40
CA PHE A 48 12.29 12.17 -2.18
C PHE A 48 11.42 11.12 -1.49
N TRP A 49 12.04 10.15 -0.83
CA TRP A 49 11.33 9.13 -0.04
C TRP A 49 10.56 9.75 1.13
N LEU A 50 11.20 10.59 1.95
CA LEU A 50 10.53 11.23 3.09
C LEU A 50 9.42 12.18 2.64
N ILE A 51 9.64 12.94 1.56
CA ILE A 51 8.61 13.81 1.00
C ILE A 51 7.42 12.99 0.49
N SER A 52 7.66 11.92 -0.26
CA SER A 52 6.59 11.06 -0.78
C SER A 52 5.68 10.52 0.32
N GLN A 53 6.26 10.11 1.46
CA GLN A 53 5.48 9.70 2.63
C GLN A 53 4.70 10.87 3.25
N LYS A 54 5.33 12.04 3.42
CA LYS A 54 4.67 13.24 3.98
C LYS A 54 3.47 13.68 3.16
N VAL A 55 3.57 13.61 1.83
CA VAL A 55 2.51 14.05 0.91
C VAL A 55 1.56 12.92 0.51
N GLY A 56 1.87 11.67 0.89
CA GLY A 56 0.99 10.51 0.73
C GLY A 56 0.87 9.96 -0.69
N ILE A 57 1.92 10.08 -1.50
CA ILE A 57 1.97 9.53 -2.87
C ILE A 57 3.18 8.61 -3.06
N PRO A 58 3.17 7.70 -4.05
CA PRO A 58 4.35 6.94 -4.41
C PRO A 58 5.53 7.83 -4.83
N MET A 59 6.75 7.52 -4.34
CA MET A 59 7.95 8.29 -4.72
C MET A 59 8.19 8.34 -6.25
N PRO A 60 7.98 7.29 -7.02
CA PRO A 60 8.10 7.36 -8.48
C PRO A 60 7.18 8.39 -9.12
N GLU A 61 5.95 8.52 -8.65
CA GLU A 61 5.01 9.53 -9.14
C GLU A 61 5.47 10.96 -8.81
N LEU A 62 5.99 11.16 -7.58
CA LEU A 62 6.58 12.44 -7.18
C LEU A 62 7.74 12.83 -8.10
N LEU A 63 8.61 11.87 -8.42
CA LEU A 63 9.76 12.09 -9.32
C LEU A 63 9.28 12.41 -10.74
N GLU A 64 8.35 11.63 -11.27
CA GLU A 64 7.84 11.76 -12.64
C GLU A 64 7.19 13.13 -12.89
N VAL A 65 6.29 13.56 -12.00
CA VAL A 65 5.58 14.85 -12.14
C VAL A 65 6.52 16.05 -12.08
N ASN A 66 7.70 15.91 -11.48
CA ASN A 66 8.73 16.93 -11.39
C ASN A 66 9.84 16.77 -12.45
N ASN A 67 9.74 15.81 -13.37
CA ASN A 67 10.78 15.47 -14.33
C ASN A 67 12.14 15.18 -13.67
N MET A 68 12.13 14.47 -12.54
CA MET A 68 13.29 14.15 -11.71
C MET A 68 13.52 12.64 -11.66
N ASN A 69 14.69 12.24 -11.13
CA ASN A 69 15.01 10.85 -10.80
C ASN A 69 15.69 10.79 -9.42
N GLU A 70 15.92 9.60 -8.91
CA GLU A 70 16.48 9.37 -7.57
C GLU A 70 17.86 10.01 -7.35
N ASN A 71 18.62 10.29 -8.44
CA ASN A 71 19.93 10.90 -8.40
C ASN A 71 19.87 12.43 -8.59
N THR A 72 18.69 13.01 -8.83
CA THR A 72 18.54 14.46 -8.96
C THR A 72 18.86 15.12 -7.63
N PRO A 73 19.76 16.13 -7.60
CA PRO A 73 20.06 16.85 -6.37
C PRO A 73 18.81 17.54 -5.80
N LEU A 74 18.58 17.38 -4.50
CA LEU A 74 17.48 17.99 -3.78
C LEU A 74 18.04 19.01 -2.77
N TYR A 75 17.59 20.26 -2.85
CA TYR A 75 18.04 21.33 -1.99
C TYR A 75 16.87 21.96 -1.23
N ALA A 76 17.12 22.34 0.03
CA ALA A 76 16.17 23.10 0.82
C ALA A 76 15.77 24.40 0.10
N GLY A 77 14.48 24.71 0.10
CA GLY A 77 13.90 25.86 -0.61
C GLY A 77 13.44 25.53 -2.04
N MET A 78 13.80 24.37 -2.62
CA MET A 78 13.22 23.94 -3.89
C MET A 78 11.71 23.72 -3.75
N THR A 79 10.96 24.00 -4.80
CA THR A 79 9.52 23.74 -4.86
C THR A 79 9.27 22.52 -5.75
N LEU A 80 8.55 21.54 -5.23
CA LEU A 80 8.09 20.37 -5.96
C LEU A 80 6.59 20.47 -6.22
N THR A 81 6.17 20.07 -7.41
CA THR A 81 4.76 19.82 -7.73
C THR A 81 4.33 18.50 -7.09
N VAL A 82 3.18 18.51 -6.41
CA VAL A 82 2.62 17.34 -5.72
C VAL A 82 1.23 17.06 -6.24
N PRO A 83 0.98 15.88 -6.86
CA PRO A 83 -0.37 15.45 -7.20
C PRO A 83 -1.16 15.11 -5.94
N GLN A 84 -2.44 15.53 -5.92
CA GLN A 84 -3.41 15.19 -4.88
C GLN A 84 -4.52 14.38 -5.50
N HIS A 85 -4.62 13.11 -5.12
CA HIS A 85 -5.63 12.17 -5.61
C HIS A 85 -6.92 12.30 -4.80
N HIS A 86 -8.02 12.55 -5.49
CA HIS A 86 -9.36 12.61 -4.92
C HIS A 86 -10.14 11.36 -5.32
N ILE A 87 -10.28 10.43 -4.37
CA ILE A 87 -10.92 9.14 -4.60
C ILE A 87 -12.37 9.23 -4.10
N PRO A 88 -13.37 9.19 -4.99
CA PRO A 88 -14.77 9.25 -4.57
C PRO A 88 -15.14 8.02 -3.75
N VAL A 89 -16.08 8.20 -2.82
CA VAL A 89 -16.63 7.08 -2.02
C VAL A 89 -17.50 6.22 -2.92
N LYS A 90 -17.24 4.91 -2.93
CA LYS A 90 -18.07 3.94 -3.65
C LYS A 90 -19.09 3.30 -2.72
N SER A 91 -20.30 3.12 -3.20
CA SER A 91 -21.34 2.41 -2.47
C SER A 91 -20.98 0.94 -2.26
N THR A 92 -21.42 0.37 -1.15
CA THR A 92 -21.28 -1.05 -0.81
C THR A 92 -22.66 -1.68 -0.63
N PRO A 93 -22.80 -3.02 -0.81
CA PRO A 93 -24.09 -3.71 -0.61
C PRO A 93 -24.61 -3.69 0.83
N GLY A 94 -23.74 -3.38 1.80
CA GLY A 94 -24.11 -3.29 3.22
C GLY A 94 -22.92 -2.90 4.09
N PRO A 95 -23.15 -2.57 5.37
CA PRO A 95 -22.13 -2.00 6.25
C PRO A 95 -20.98 -2.96 6.59
N GLN A 96 -21.16 -4.27 6.41
CA GLN A 96 -20.12 -5.27 6.62
C GLN A 96 -19.09 -5.30 5.48
N TYR A 97 -19.45 -4.80 4.31
CA TYR A 97 -18.59 -4.82 3.13
C TYR A 97 -17.69 -3.58 3.06
N GLY A 98 -16.60 -3.70 2.29
CA GLY A 98 -15.70 -2.62 1.94
C GLY A 98 -15.91 -2.14 0.51
N GLU A 99 -15.44 -0.93 0.24
CA GLU A 99 -15.42 -0.35 -1.10
C GLU A 99 -14.51 -1.18 -2.01
N LEU A 100 -14.96 -1.52 -3.22
CA LEU A 100 -14.14 -2.18 -4.23
C LEU A 100 -13.29 -1.12 -4.96
N LEU A 101 -12.05 -0.97 -4.52
CA LEU A 101 -11.13 0.05 -5.03
C LEU A 101 -9.95 -0.59 -5.76
N ASP A 102 -9.66 -0.06 -6.95
CA ASP A 102 -8.50 -0.44 -7.74
C ASP A 102 -7.21 -0.02 -7.03
N TRP A 103 -6.22 -0.93 -6.95
CA TRP A 103 -4.95 -0.63 -6.30
C TRP A 103 -4.22 0.53 -6.95
N TRP A 104 -4.12 0.51 -8.27
CA TRP A 104 -3.24 1.40 -9.02
C TRP A 104 -3.74 2.84 -9.08
N THR A 105 -5.07 3.02 -9.07
CA THR A 105 -5.70 4.32 -9.27
C THR A 105 -6.43 4.85 -8.04
N GLU A 106 -6.65 4.01 -7.01
CA GLU A 106 -7.50 4.38 -5.89
C GLU A 106 -6.92 3.98 -4.52
N ALA A 107 -6.81 2.68 -4.21
CA ALA A 107 -6.55 2.20 -2.86
C ALA A 107 -5.18 2.62 -2.32
N GLN A 108 -4.13 2.63 -3.13
CA GLN A 108 -2.79 3.01 -2.70
C GLN A 108 -2.69 4.46 -2.20
N TYR A 109 -3.55 5.35 -2.69
CA TYR A 109 -3.61 6.76 -2.29
C TYR A 109 -4.41 6.99 -1.01
N LEU A 110 -5.35 6.10 -0.69
CA LEU A 110 -6.10 6.12 0.57
C LEU A 110 -5.33 5.52 1.73
N TRP A 111 -4.42 4.59 1.44
CA TRP A 111 -3.53 4.00 2.43
C TRP A 111 -2.06 4.19 2.04
N PRO A 112 -1.52 5.42 2.18
CA PRO A 112 -0.12 5.72 1.84
C PRO A 112 0.88 4.94 2.71
N ILE A 113 2.10 4.77 2.20
CA ILE A 113 3.23 4.21 2.98
C ILE A 113 3.44 5.05 4.25
N GLY A 114 3.69 4.39 5.38
CA GLY A 114 3.86 5.00 6.69
C GLY A 114 2.54 5.23 7.45
N THR A 115 1.38 4.97 6.83
CA THR A 115 0.06 5.21 7.45
C THR A 115 -0.45 3.95 8.16
N ASN A 116 -0.98 4.15 9.38
CA ASN A 116 -1.63 3.11 10.15
C ASN A 116 -3.05 2.85 9.64
N ALA A 117 -3.48 1.60 9.73
CA ALA A 117 -4.82 1.15 9.41
C ALA A 117 -5.27 0.08 10.41
N ARG A 118 -6.54 -0.26 10.39
CA ARG A 118 -7.09 -1.44 11.07
C ARG A 118 -7.52 -2.46 10.05
N ILE A 119 -7.07 -3.70 10.20
CA ILE A 119 -7.53 -4.83 9.39
C ILE A 119 -8.59 -5.60 10.19
N ILE A 120 -9.72 -5.87 9.55
CA ILE A 120 -10.82 -6.67 10.11
C ILE A 120 -10.94 -7.93 9.27
N ASP A 121 -10.81 -9.10 9.89
CA ASP A 121 -11.07 -10.38 9.23
C ASP A 121 -12.57 -10.50 8.91
N PHE A 122 -12.90 -10.68 7.65
CA PHE A 122 -14.28 -10.66 7.17
C PHE A 122 -15.14 -11.80 7.75
N ALA A 123 -14.52 -12.94 8.03
CA ALA A 123 -15.25 -14.12 8.52
C ALA A 123 -15.53 -14.06 10.03
N THR A 124 -14.58 -13.56 10.83
CA THR A 124 -14.67 -13.60 12.30
C THR A 124 -15.02 -12.25 12.91
N GLY A 125 -14.83 -11.14 12.20
CA GLY A 125 -14.95 -9.78 12.71
C GLY A 125 -13.81 -9.36 13.66
N LYS A 126 -12.84 -10.24 13.93
CA LYS A 126 -11.64 -9.88 14.71
C LYS A 126 -10.80 -8.87 13.96
N SER A 127 -10.14 -7.98 14.69
CA SER A 127 -9.37 -6.91 14.08
C SER A 127 -8.04 -6.67 14.79
N PHE A 128 -7.07 -6.19 14.04
CA PHE A 128 -5.75 -5.81 14.53
C PHE A 128 -5.24 -4.59 13.77
N ASN A 129 -4.34 -3.84 14.40
CA ASN A 129 -3.80 -2.61 13.83
C ASN A 129 -2.48 -2.90 13.09
N VAL A 130 -2.28 -2.19 12.00
CA VAL A 130 -1.13 -2.36 11.11
C VAL A 130 -0.61 -1.01 10.62
N ARG A 131 0.62 -1.02 10.09
CA ARG A 131 1.16 0.06 9.28
C ARG A 131 1.52 -0.47 7.91
N ARG A 132 1.17 0.26 6.85
CA ARG A 132 1.74 0.00 5.54
C ARG A 132 3.18 0.49 5.55
N SER A 133 4.13 -0.43 5.52
CA SER A 133 5.56 -0.13 5.56
C SER A 133 6.14 0.12 4.18
N TYR A 134 5.67 -0.64 3.17
CA TYR A 134 6.17 -0.62 1.79
C TYR A 134 5.06 -1.02 0.80
N GLY A 135 5.48 -1.47 -0.38
CA GLY A 135 4.65 -2.10 -1.39
C GLY A 135 4.28 -1.18 -2.55
N ALA A 136 4.72 -1.56 -3.75
CA ALA A 136 4.37 -0.89 -5.00
C ALA A 136 3.27 -1.64 -5.77
N PHE A 137 3.26 -2.97 -5.71
CA PHE A 137 2.35 -3.86 -6.45
C PHE A 137 1.09 -4.23 -5.64
N HIS A 138 1.21 -4.22 -4.34
CA HIS A 138 0.21 -4.38 -3.30
C HIS A 138 0.73 -3.66 -2.05
N ALA A 139 0.01 -3.68 -0.95
CA ALA A 139 0.52 -3.12 0.29
C ALA A 139 1.29 -4.19 1.07
N ASP A 140 2.50 -3.83 1.52
CA ASP A 140 3.30 -4.59 2.47
C ASP A 140 3.08 -3.98 3.85
N ALA A 141 2.48 -4.73 4.76
CA ALA A 141 2.04 -4.23 6.05
C ALA A 141 2.67 -5.01 7.22
N GLU A 142 2.77 -4.34 8.36
CA GLU A 142 3.27 -4.93 9.60
C GLU A 142 2.27 -4.68 10.73
N PRO A 143 1.98 -5.68 11.62
CA PRO A 143 1.23 -5.41 12.83
C PRO A 143 1.95 -4.36 13.69
N LEU A 144 1.19 -3.48 14.37
CA LEU A 144 1.79 -2.40 15.16
C LEU A 144 2.43 -2.87 16.45
N THR A 145 1.85 -3.89 17.10
CA THR A 145 2.24 -4.33 18.44
C THR A 145 2.27 -5.85 18.55
N LEU A 146 2.86 -6.35 19.65
CA LEU A 146 2.79 -7.77 20.02
C LEU A 146 1.34 -8.27 20.11
N ALA A 147 0.43 -7.45 20.63
CA ALA A 147 -0.98 -7.80 20.74
C ALA A 147 -1.65 -7.92 19.35
N ASP A 148 -1.35 -6.99 18.44
CA ASP A 148 -1.85 -7.05 17.07
C ASP A 148 -1.34 -8.32 16.34
N THR A 149 -0.06 -8.64 16.53
CA THR A 149 0.56 -9.87 16.00
C THR A 149 -0.10 -11.13 16.56
N ALA A 150 -0.42 -11.15 17.84
CA ALA A 150 -1.09 -12.29 18.48
C ALA A 150 -2.52 -12.49 17.92
N ILE A 151 -3.28 -11.40 17.71
CA ILE A 151 -4.61 -11.45 17.10
C ILE A 151 -4.53 -11.93 15.67
N MET A 152 -3.58 -11.43 14.87
CA MET A 152 -3.37 -11.88 13.51
C MET A 152 -3.06 -13.39 13.47
N LYS A 153 -2.16 -13.86 14.32
CA LYS A 153 -1.80 -15.27 14.43
C LYS A 153 -2.99 -16.15 14.83
N GLU A 154 -3.85 -15.66 15.71
CA GLU A 154 -5.08 -16.34 16.10
C GLU A 154 -6.06 -16.48 14.91
N ILE A 155 -6.26 -15.41 14.13
CA ILE A 155 -7.17 -15.41 12.97
C ILE A 155 -6.76 -16.46 11.93
N TRP A 156 -5.46 -16.58 11.63
CA TRP A 156 -4.94 -17.55 10.65
C TRP A 156 -4.62 -18.93 11.26
N GLY A 157 -4.62 -19.06 12.59
CA GLY A 157 -4.21 -20.30 13.27
C GLY A 157 -2.70 -20.55 13.21
N GLY A 158 -1.89 -19.54 12.88
CA GLY A 158 -0.44 -19.60 12.71
C GLY A 158 0.01 -18.77 11.51
N TRP A 159 1.30 -18.83 11.18
CA TRP A 159 1.83 -18.15 9.99
C TRP A 159 1.49 -18.94 8.73
N SER A 160 0.91 -18.26 7.74
CA SER A 160 0.36 -18.95 6.57
C SER A 160 0.30 -18.02 5.35
N TRP A 161 0.57 -18.60 4.17
CA TRP A 161 0.28 -17.99 2.87
C TRP A 161 -1.21 -18.08 2.47
N ALA A 162 -2.03 -18.80 3.25
CA ALA A 162 -3.47 -18.86 2.98
C ALA A 162 -4.07 -17.46 3.00
N THR A 163 -4.77 -17.11 1.94
CA THR A 163 -5.39 -15.79 1.76
C THR A 163 -6.77 -15.73 2.43
N ARG A 164 -7.11 -14.59 3.01
CA ARG A 164 -8.39 -14.34 3.67
C ARG A 164 -8.99 -13.02 3.20
N PRO A 165 -10.33 -12.95 3.01
CA PRO A 165 -11.00 -11.68 2.77
C PRO A 165 -10.93 -10.83 4.06
N VAL A 166 -10.56 -9.57 3.89
CA VAL A 166 -10.43 -8.61 5.00
C VAL A 166 -10.99 -7.25 4.59
N ILE A 167 -11.31 -6.42 5.59
CA ILE A 167 -11.60 -5.00 5.41
C ILE A 167 -10.45 -4.19 5.97
N VAL A 168 -9.92 -3.26 5.19
CA VAL A 168 -8.94 -2.27 5.64
C VAL A 168 -9.67 -0.99 5.99
N GLU A 169 -9.62 -0.60 7.27
CA GLU A 169 -10.15 0.68 7.73
C GLU A 169 -9.01 1.69 7.85
N VAL A 170 -9.07 2.73 7.06
CA VAL A 170 -8.07 3.80 7.02
C VAL A 170 -8.73 5.15 6.72
N ASN A 171 -8.39 6.18 7.48
CA ASN A 171 -8.90 7.54 7.28
C ASN A 171 -10.43 7.64 7.13
N GLY A 172 -11.16 6.84 7.90
CA GLY A 172 -12.63 6.78 7.87
C GLY A 172 -13.22 6.03 6.67
N ARG A 173 -12.40 5.41 5.84
CA ARG A 173 -12.81 4.57 4.70
C ARG A 173 -12.71 3.09 5.04
N ARG A 174 -13.59 2.30 4.49
CA ARG A 174 -13.60 0.83 4.61
C ARG A 174 -13.37 0.23 3.23
N ILE A 175 -12.25 -0.43 3.03
CA ILE A 175 -11.82 -0.90 1.71
C ILE A 175 -11.78 -2.43 1.71
N ALA A 176 -12.37 -3.04 0.70
CA ALA A 176 -12.32 -4.48 0.49
C ALA A 176 -10.90 -4.90 0.08
N ALA A 177 -10.36 -5.91 0.75
CA ALA A 177 -9.02 -6.39 0.54
C ALA A 177 -8.90 -7.90 0.80
N SER A 178 -7.72 -8.44 0.54
CA SER A 178 -7.31 -9.80 0.87
C SER A 178 -5.92 -9.78 1.47
N ALA A 179 -5.69 -10.55 2.53
CA ALA A 179 -4.39 -10.63 3.18
C ALA A 179 -3.93 -12.07 3.36
N SER A 180 -2.61 -12.30 3.39
CA SER A 180 -1.96 -13.49 3.94
C SER A 180 -1.47 -13.20 5.35
N ALA A 181 -0.86 -14.17 6.04
CA ALA A 181 -0.27 -13.98 7.37
C ALA A 181 1.13 -14.58 7.47
N MET A 182 1.87 -14.59 6.38
CA MET A 182 3.23 -15.11 6.37
C MET A 182 4.25 -13.97 6.53
N PRO A 183 5.02 -13.95 7.64
CA PRO A 183 6.14 -13.03 7.79
C PRO A 183 7.20 -13.28 6.72
N HIS A 184 7.60 -12.25 6.00
CA HIS A 184 8.65 -12.35 4.99
C HIS A 184 9.31 -11.01 4.71
N ASP A 185 10.51 -11.05 4.12
CA ASP A 185 11.25 -9.93 3.56
C ASP A 185 11.56 -8.81 4.59
N ILE A 186 11.35 -7.55 4.26
CA ILE A 186 11.83 -6.38 5.01
C ILE A 186 10.93 -6.09 6.22
N GLN A 187 11.56 -5.77 7.35
CA GLN A 187 10.91 -5.35 8.59
C GLN A 187 11.23 -3.89 8.90
N SER A 188 10.24 -3.13 9.33
CA SER A 188 10.37 -1.75 9.81
C SER A 188 10.08 -1.62 11.31
N ILE A 189 9.13 -2.41 11.84
CA ILE A 189 8.73 -2.42 13.25
C ILE A 189 9.40 -3.60 13.94
N THR A 190 10.37 -3.34 14.82
CA THR A 190 11.24 -4.39 15.39
C THR A 190 10.76 -4.98 16.72
N ASP A 191 9.75 -4.39 17.34
CA ASP A 191 9.23 -4.76 18.67
C ASP A 191 7.79 -5.32 18.64
N ASN A 192 7.29 -5.66 17.44
CA ASN A 192 5.94 -6.18 17.24
C ASN A 192 5.85 -7.72 17.27
N GLY A 193 6.98 -8.45 17.33
CA GLY A 193 7.03 -9.92 17.31
C GLY A 193 6.65 -10.54 15.95
N PHE A 194 6.77 -9.77 14.86
CA PHE A 194 6.52 -10.19 13.49
C PHE A 194 7.78 -9.92 12.66
N GLU A 195 8.45 -10.95 12.17
CA GLU A 195 9.74 -10.86 11.49
C GLU A 195 9.58 -10.64 9.98
N GLY A 196 9.37 -9.39 9.56
CA GLY A 196 9.12 -8.99 8.18
C GLY A 196 7.80 -8.27 8.02
N HIS A 197 7.21 -8.32 6.82
CA HIS A 197 5.88 -7.83 6.51
C HIS A 197 4.97 -8.95 5.98
N PHE A 198 3.71 -8.65 5.73
CA PHE A 198 2.74 -9.53 5.07
C PHE A 198 2.01 -8.77 3.96
N ASP A 199 1.46 -9.54 3.01
CA ASP A 199 0.81 -8.98 1.83
C ASP A 199 -0.65 -8.62 2.09
N VAL A 200 -1.06 -7.42 1.63
CA VAL A 200 -2.46 -6.99 1.57
C VAL A 200 -2.78 -6.55 0.14
N HIS A 201 -3.63 -7.31 -0.53
CA HIS A 201 -4.05 -7.09 -1.90
C HIS A 201 -5.41 -6.40 -1.98
N PHE A 202 -5.55 -5.49 -2.94
CA PHE A 202 -6.79 -4.82 -3.35
C PHE A 202 -7.17 -5.24 -4.77
N LEU A 203 -8.23 -4.69 -5.33
CA LEU A 203 -8.60 -4.98 -6.71
C LEU A 203 -7.42 -4.68 -7.65
N ASN A 204 -7.12 -5.61 -8.53
CA ASN A 204 -6.03 -5.54 -9.53
C ASN A 204 -4.61 -5.41 -8.95
N SER A 205 -4.41 -5.59 -7.65
CA SER A 205 -3.07 -5.76 -7.09
C SER A 205 -2.36 -6.95 -7.73
N THR A 206 -1.05 -6.84 -7.88
CA THR A 206 -0.21 -7.89 -8.48
C THR A 206 0.90 -8.28 -7.51
N ARG A 207 1.57 -9.40 -7.76
CA ARG A 207 2.71 -9.84 -6.95
C ARG A 207 4.04 -9.35 -7.53
N HIS A 208 5.04 -9.21 -6.67
CA HIS A 208 6.37 -8.68 -7.05
C HIS A 208 7.10 -9.55 -8.08
N LYS A 209 6.90 -10.87 -8.02
CA LYS A 209 7.69 -11.84 -8.79
C LYS A 209 7.56 -11.68 -10.29
N ASP A 210 6.36 -11.41 -10.79
CA ASP A 210 6.04 -11.48 -12.22
C ASP A 210 4.97 -10.45 -12.66
N ASN A 211 4.55 -9.59 -11.74
CA ASN A 211 3.50 -8.59 -11.96
C ASN A 211 2.14 -9.21 -12.39
N LEU A 212 1.84 -10.41 -11.92
CA LEU A 212 0.57 -11.08 -12.18
C LEU A 212 -0.38 -10.95 -10.99
N MET A 213 -1.67 -10.83 -11.28
CA MET A 213 -2.72 -10.96 -10.28
C MET A 213 -2.78 -12.39 -9.75
N GLN A 214 -3.09 -12.54 -8.46
CA GLN A 214 -3.34 -13.83 -7.83
C GLN A 214 -4.86 -14.04 -7.71
N ALA A 215 -5.36 -15.11 -8.31
CA ALA A 215 -6.82 -15.35 -8.42
C ALA A 215 -7.49 -15.48 -7.05
N ASP A 216 -6.85 -16.15 -6.10
CA ASP A 216 -7.33 -16.32 -4.72
C ASP A 216 -7.44 -14.98 -3.95
N HIS A 217 -6.46 -14.10 -4.11
CA HIS A 217 -6.55 -12.74 -3.56
C HIS A 217 -7.69 -11.96 -4.21
N GLN A 218 -7.82 -11.98 -5.54
CA GLN A 218 -8.87 -11.25 -6.24
C GLN A 218 -10.28 -11.76 -5.92
N GLU A 219 -10.46 -13.07 -5.71
CA GLU A 219 -11.70 -13.66 -5.22
C GLU A 219 -12.06 -13.14 -3.82
N ASN A 220 -11.10 -13.15 -2.89
CA ASN A 220 -11.29 -12.63 -1.55
C ASN A 220 -11.63 -11.13 -1.52
N VAL A 221 -10.97 -10.32 -2.36
CA VAL A 221 -11.28 -8.88 -2.51
C VAL A 221 -12.74 -8.71 -2.92
N ARG A 222 -13.23 -9.47 -3.92
CA ARG A 222 -14.63 -9.41 -4.36
C ARG A 222 -15.59 -9.84 -3.25
N LYS A 223 -15.26 -10.92 -2.53
CA LYS A 223 -16.03 -11.39 -1.38
C LYS A 223 -16.13 -10.33 -0.29
N ALA A 224 -15.03 -9.67 0.05
CA ALA A 224 -15.01 -8.57 1.01
C ALA A 224 -15.79 -7.34 0.54
N ALA A 225 -15.97 -7.17 -0.77
CA ALA A 225 -16.78 -6.12 -1.39
C ALA A 225 -18.28 -6.51 -1.52
N GLY A 226 -18.66 -7.76 -1.24
CA GLY A 226 -20.03 -8.26 -1.42
C GLY A 226 -20.40 -8.48 -2.88
N ILE A 227 -19.41 -8.81 -3.71
CA ILE A 227 -19.57 -9.10 -5.13
C ILE A 227 -19.16 -10.57 -5.33
N SER A 228 -20.11 -11.41 -5.65
CA SER A 228 -19.92 -12.84 -5.94
C SER A 228 -19.65 -13.06 -7.43
#